data_c6103939ed0cc0848de32613fe0ca24f
#
_entry.id   c6103939ed0cc0848de32613fe0ca24f
#
_cell.length_a   1.000
_cell.length_b   1.000
_cell.length_c   1.000
_cell.angle_alpha   90.00
_cell.angle_beta   90.00
_cell.angle_gamma   90.00
#
_symmetry.space_group_name_H-M   'P 1'
#
loop_
_entity.id
_entity.type
_entity.pdbx_description
1 polymer ?
#
loop_
_entity_poly.entity_id
_entity_poly.type
_entity_poly.pdbx_seq_one_letter_code
_entity_poly.pdbx_strand_id
1 'polypeptide(L)'
;MKAINKIIILGMVTTLFSSCDLTLLPENAVTPENYFQNKSDLELWTNQFYTLLDEPDASAGTNADDMIDKGMGQVIEGTRSAASETGWSWSKLRHINYFLQHSSNCDDETARSQYNGVAQFFRAYFYFVKVRRYGDVPWYNQVLGSEDQELLAKARDSREFVMDRILKDFEDAATSLPTKSTDTRNTRVTKWAALAFASRAALYEGTYRKYHGLDNYEKYLEIAASTAKQFIDESGFSLYKEGTEPYRDMFCADNAKTTEVVLARVYNFEGLQLSHSVQFSIANLQMGFTRRFMNHYLMTDGTRFTDKQGYETMFYTDEVKDRDPRLQQTVLCPNYIQKGETTVTANDLTAYCGYRPIKFVGTKEHDGAAKSTSSTRICLENANELSANFRNSSSLAQIPLPRPPSA
;
A
#
# COMPACT_ATOMS: atom_id res chain seq x y z
N MET A 1 54.60 -5.91 -63.41
CA MET A 1 54.76 -5.72 -61.95
C MET A 1 53.93 -4.52 -61.40
N LYS A 2 53.94 -3.33 -62.02
CA LYS A 2 53.17 -2.16 -61.44
C LYS A 2 51.64 -2.33 -61.44
N ALA A 3 51.04 -3.10 -62.37
CA ALA A 3 49.59 -3.34 -62.42
C ALA A 3 49.13 -4.38 -61.39
N ILE A 4 49.94 -5.44 -61.14
CA ILE A 4 49.67 -6.47 -60.13
C ILE A 4 49.65 -5.91 -58.72
N ASN A 5 50.60 -5.03 -58.41
CA ASN A 5 50.64 -4.38 -57.07
C ASN A 5 49.45 -3.43 -56.84
N LYS A 6 48.85 -2.80 -57.86
CA LYS A 6 47.66 -1.97 -57.73
C LYS A 6 46.41 -2.83 -57.47
N ILE A 7 46.28 -4.01 -58.07
CA ILE A 7 45.19 -4.96 -57.88
C ILE A 7 45.23 -5.57 -56.48
N ILE A 8 46.47 -5.92 -55.97
CA ILE A 8 46.65 -6.43 -54.62
C ILE A 8 46.32 -5.36 -53.57
N ILE A 9 46.70 -4.13 -53.78
CA ILE A 9 46.36 -3.02 -52.88
C ILE A 9 44.87 -2.74 -52.92
N LEU A 10 44.21 -2.78 -54.05
CA LEU A 10 42.76 -2.59 -54.17
C LEU A 10 41.97 -3.73 -53.51
N GLY A 11 42.43 -4.98 -53.65
CA GLY A 11 41.86 -6.15 -52.96
C GLY A 11 42.05 -6.12 -51.43
N MET A 12 43.16 -5.56 -50.95
CA MET A 12 43.43 -5.44 -49.52
C MET A 12 42.66 -4.32 -48.85
N VAL A 13 42.29 -3.27 -49.58
CA VAL A 13 41.44 -2.17 -49.09
C VAL A 13 39.97 -2.59 -49.02
N THR A 14 39.49 -3.46 -49.93
CA THR A 14 38.13 -3.96 -49.87
C THR A 14 37.85 -4.97 -48.77
N THR A 15 38.84 -5.67 -48.22
CA THR A 15 38.68 -6.60 -47.08
C THR A 15 38.72 -5.89 -45.73
N LEU A 16 39.11 -4.61 -45.66
CA LEU A 16 39.09 -3.83 -44.42
C LEU A 16 37.73 -3.22 -44.10
N PHE A 17 36.72 -3.32 -44.99
CA PHE A 17 35.34 -2.91 -44.77
C PHE A 17 34.39 -4.06 -44.44
N SER A 18 34.85 -5.26 -44.12
CA SER A 18 34.06 -6.19 -43.35
C SER A 18 33.92 -5.65 -41.92
N SER A 19 33.04 -4.68 -41.81
CA SER A 19 32.56 -4.15 -40.55
C SER A 19 32.19 -5.34 -39.66
N CYS A 20 32.89 -5.50 -38.56
CA CYS A 20 32.29 -6.23 -37.43
C CYS A 20 30.93 -5.64 -37.20
N ASP A 21 29.90 -6.42 -37.25
CA ASP A 21 28.59 -6.01 -36.86
C ASP A 21 28.65 -5.62 -35.38
N LEU A 22 28.80 -4.31 -35.13
CA LEU A 22 28.84 -3.73 -33.79
C LEU A 22 27.49 -3.82 -33.06
N THR A 23 26.49 -4.38 -33.75
CA THR A 23 25.15 -4.64 -33.20
C THR A 23 25.00 -6.03 -32.58
N LEU A 24 26.07 -6.84 -32.51
CA LEU A 24 26.02 -8.12 -31.81
C LEU A 24 25.78 -7.86 -30.32
N LEU A 25 24.52 -8.02 -29.93
CA LEU A 25 24.13 -8.02 -28.53
C LEU A 25 24.76 -9.25 -27.86
N PRO A 26 25.27 -9.13 -26.64
CA PRO A 26 25.80 -10.29 -25.91
C PRO A 26 24.70 -11.36 -25.80
N GLU A 27 24.94 -12.55 -26.36
CA GLU A 27 23.96 -13.65 -26.37
C GLU A 27 23.47 -14.04 -24.96
N ASN A 28 24.27 -13.75 -23.94
CA ASN A 28 23.98 -14.06 -22.53
C ASN A 28 23.54 -12.84 -21.71
N ALA A 29 23.34 -11.66 -22.32
CA ALA A 29 22.84 -10.49 -21.62
C ALA A 29 21.35 -10.31 -21.88
N VAL A 30 20.59 -10.03 -20.84
CA VAL A 30 19.18 -9.61 -20.94
C VAL A 30 19.17 -8.19 -21.49
N THR A 31 18.77 -8.02 -22.75
CA THR A 31 18.58 -6.73 -23.42
C THR A 31 17.10 -6.50 -23.70
N PRO A 32 16.66 -5.26 -23.91
CA PRO A 32 15.26 -4.99 -24.26
C PRO A 32 14.80 -5.77 -25.50
N GLU A 33 15.70 -6.00 -26.45
CA GLU A 33 15.44 -6.66 -27.72
C GLU A 33 15.19 -8.16 -27.58
N ASN A 34 15.78 -8.81 -26.55
CA ASN A 34 15.66 -10.25 -26.32
C ASN A 34 14.79 -10.59 -25.08
N TYR A 35 14.26 -9.60 -24.39
CA TYR A 35 13.37 -9.75 -23.24
C TYR A 35 12.00 -9.10 -23.52
N PHE A 36 11.04 -9.35 -22.70
CA PHE A 36 9.64 -8.91 -22.85
C PHE A 36 8.93 -9.50 -24.10
N GLN A 37 9.37 -10.67 -24.58
CA GLN A 37 8.85 -11.29 -25.79
C GLN A 37 7.55 -12.07 -25.57
N ASN A 38 7.28 -12.46 -24.34
CA ASN A 38 6.14 -13.32 -24.02
C ASN A 38 5.57 -12.99 -22.64
N LYS A 39 4.40 -13.57 -22.35
CA LYS A 39 3.69 -13.38 -21.07
C LYS A 39 4.55 -13.68 -19.85
N SER A 40 5.38 -14.71 -19.90
CA SER A 40 6.23 -15.09 -18.75
C SER A 40 7.25 -14.02 -18.41
N ASP A 41 7.85 -13.39 -19.42
CA ASP A 41 8.81 -12.30 -19.23
C ASP A 41 8.13 -11.09 -18.55
N LEU A 42 6.91 -10.74 -19.03
CA LEU A 42 6.14 -9.67 -18.44
C LEU A 42 5.78 -9.95 -16.99
N GLU A 43 5.38 -11.18 -16.69
CA GLU A 43 5.07 -11.62 -15.34
C GLU A 43 6.27 -11.56 -14.41
N LEU A 44 7.40 -12.15 -14.82
CA LEU A 44 8.63 -12.19 -14.02
C LEU A 44 9.13 -10.79 -13.69
N TRP A 45 9.09 -9.87 -14.65
CA TRP A 45 9.51 -8.49 -14.41
C TRP A 45 8.57 -7.76 -13.43
N THR A 46 7.26 -7.86 -13.65
CA THR A 46 6.26 -7.17 -12.82
C THR A 46 6.16 -7.74 -11.41
N ASN A 47 6.59 -8.98 -11.16
CA ASN A 47 6.68 -9.56 -9.82
C ASN A 47 7.53 -8.72 -8.86
N GLN A 48 8.56 -8.04 -9.36
CA GLN A 48 9.40 -7.16 -8.54
C GLN A 48 8.66 -5.92 -8.03
N PHE A 49 7.59 -5.49 -8.70
CA PHE A 49 6.83 -4.31 -8.29
C PHE A 49 6.09 -4.54 -6.96
N TYR A 50 5.71 -5.78 -6.65
CA TYR A 50 5.07 -6.13 -5.38
C TYR A 50 5.96 -5.86 -4.15
N THR A 51 7.26 -5.69 -4.34
CA THR A 51 8.17 -5.24 -3.26
C THR A 51 7.97 -3.77 -2.87
N LEU A 52 7.14 -3.02 -3.60
CA LEU A 52 6.72 -1.66 -3.23
C LEU A 52 5.63 -1.64 -2.17
N LEU A 53 4.85 -2.72 -2.05
CA LEU A 53 3.80 -2.80 -1.04
C LEU A 53 4.41 -2.69 0.36
N ASP A 54 3.76 -1.89 1.21
CA ASP A 54 4.23 -1.64 2.57
C ASP A 54 4.44 -2.95 3.34
N GLU A 55 5.44 -2.96 4.20
CA GLU A 55 5.65 -4.03 5.16
C GLU A 55 4.80 -3.81 6.41
N PRO A 56 4.42 -4.89 7.12
CA PRO A 56 3.70 -4.76 8.37
C PRO A 56 4.54 -3.98 9.38
N ASP A 57 3.97 -2.92 9.91
CA ASP A 57 4.57 -2.12 10.96
C ASP A 57 3.62 -2.04 12.17
N ALA A 58 4.06 -2.59 13.30
CA ALA A 58 3.29 -2.55 14.53
C ALA A 58 3.19 -1.12 15.11
N SER A 59 4.13 -0.25 14.75
CA SER A 59 4.23 1.12 15.24
C SER A 59 3.55 2.15 14.33
N ALA A 60 2.95 1.73 13.21
CA ALA A 60 2.37 2.65 12.23
C ALA A 60 1.37 3.67 12.83
N GLY A 61 0.61 3.26 13.87
CA GLY A 61 -0.35 4.11 14.57
C GLY A 61 0.29 5.17 15.47
N THR A 62 1.57 5.08 15.81
CA THR A 62 2.25 6.04 16.73
C THR A 62 2.57 7.38 16.06
N ASN A 63 2.37 7.49 14.75
CA ASN A 63 2.47 8.75 14.00
C ASN A 63 1.12 9.47 13.84
N ALA A 64 0.09 9.01 14.54
CA ALA A 64 -1.26 9.56 14.55
C ALA A 64 -1.79 9.67 15.99
N ASP A 65 -3.02 10.13 16.14
CA ASP A 65 -3.70 10.24 17.44
C ASP A 65 -4.13 8.88 18.03
N ASP A 66 -3.91 7.78 17.31
CA ASP A 66 -4.45 6.47 17.64
C ASP A 66 -3.64 5.72 18.68
N MET A 67 -2.31 5.84 18.60
CA MET A 67 -1.38 5.11 19.45
C MET A 67 -0.28 6.04 19.99
N ILE A 68 0.27 5.64 21.13
CA ILE A 68 1.43 6.30 21.73
C ILE A 68 2.48 5.24 22.09
N ASP A 69 3.74 5.57 21.90
CA ASP A 69 4.89 4.79 22.36
C ASP A 69 5.59 5.52 23.51
N LYS A 70 6.54 4.86 24.16
CA LYS A 70 7.39 5.41 25.22
C LYS A 70 8.13 6.67 24.80
N GLY A 71 8.53 6.76 23.52
CA GLY A 71 9.08 7.97 22.91
C GLY A 71 8.11 8.49 21.85
N MET A 72 7.78 9.77 21.88
CA MET A 72 7.00 10.38 20.83
C MET A 72 7.82 10.44 19.53
N GLY A 73 7.17 10.12 18.41
CA GLY A 73 7.80 10.24 17.10
C GLY A 73 7.91 11.70 16.64
N GLN A 74 8.85 11.97 15.74
CA GLN A 74 9.10 13.33 15.21
C GLN A 74 7.86 14.02 14.62
N VAL A 75 6.89 13.25 14.12
CA VAL A 75 5.62 13.78 13.59
C VAL A 75 4.78 14.38 14.70
N ILE A 76 4.66 13.65 15.83
CA ILE A 76 3.87 14.09 16.99
C ILE A 76 4.59 15.23 17.72
N GLU A 77 5.91 15.17 17.86
CA GLU A 77 6.72 16.22 18.46
C GLU A 77 6.83 17.48 17.59
N GLY A 78 6.44 17.42 16.31
CA GLY A 78 6.62 18.53 15.36
C GLY A 78 8.07 18.82 15.01
N THR A 79 8.99 17.88 15.28
CA THR A 79 10.44 18.03 15.05
C THR A 79 10.88 17.48 13.68
N ARG A 80 9.96 16.92 12.91
CA ARG A 80 10.22 16.41 11.55
C ARG A 80 10.72 17.54 10.65
N SER A 81 11.82 17.30 9.94
CA SER A 81 12.42 18.27 9.03
C SER A 81 12.78 17.63 7.68
N ALA A 82 12.89 18.45 6.63
CA ALA A 82 13.31 17.97 5.31
C ALA A 82 14.72 17.33 5.33
N ALA A 83 15.60 17.78 6.22
CA ALA A 83 16.96 17.26 6.34
C ALA A 83 17.00 15.85 6.96
N SER A 84 16.02 15.51 7.80
CA SER A 84 15.91 14.16 8.41
C SER A 84 15.18 13.15 7.54
N GLU A 85 14.56 13.58 6.42
CA GLU A 85 13.78 12.71 5.56
C GLU A 85 14.65 11.80 4.70
N THR A 86 14.27 10.54 4.68
CA THR A 86 14.87 9.49 3.85
C THR A 86 13.88 9.03 2.77
N GLY A 87 14.33 8.18 1.86
CA GLY A 87 13.41 7.55 0.89
C GLY A 87 13.15 8.37 -0.37
N TRP A 88 13.94 9.42 -0.66
CA TRP A 88 13.94 10.12 -1.94
C TRP A 88 14.66 9.28 -3.02
N SER A 89 14.21 8.05 -3.21
CA SER A 89 14.74 7.12 -4.20
C SER A 89 13.75 6.92 -5.35
N TRP A 90 14.24 6.89 -6.58
CA TRP A 90 13.47 6.81 -7.81
C TRP A 90 13.76 5.53 -8.60
N SER A 91 14.60 4.64 -8.09
CA SER A 91 15.02 3.41 -8.77
C SER A 91 13.85 2.49 -9.11
N LYS A 92 12.88 2.36 -8.21
CA LYS A 92 11.68 1.55 -8.43
C LYS A 92 10.80 2.13 -9.55
N LEU A 93 10.65 3.47 -9.61
CA LEU A 93 9.93 4.11 -10.70
C LEU A 93 10.62 3.89 -12.04
N ARG A 94 11.97 4.00 -12.08
CA ARG A 94 12.75 3.70 -13.29
C ARG A 94 12.45 2.29 -13.80
N HIS A 95 12.38 1.30 -12.90
CA HIS A 95 12.08 -0.10 -13.23
C HIS A 95 10.66 -0.27 -13.81
N ILE A 96 9.68 0.47 -13.27
CA ILE A 96 8.30 0.47 -13.79
C ILE A 96 8.24 1.12 -15.16
N ASN A 97 8.84 2.31 -15.32
CA ASN A 97 8.84 3.02 -16.59
C ASN A 97 9.61 2.25 -17.67
N TYR A 98 10.69 1.56 -17.31
CA TYR A 98 11.42 0.70 -18.22
C TYR A 98 10.53 -0.44 -18.76
N PHE A 99 9.75 -1.07 -17.88
CA PHE A 99 8.78 -2.07 -18.30
C PHE A 99 7.74 -1.48 -19.27
N LEU A 100 7.11 -0.36 -18.90
CA LEU A 100 6.09 0.29 -19.74
C LEU A 100 6.62 0.70 -21.12
N GLN A 101 7.90 1.07 -21.19
CA GLN A 101 8.56 1.44 -22.45
C GLN A 101 8.80 0.24 -23.38
N HIS A 102 9.08 -0.94 -22.80
CA HIS A 102 9.50 -2.14 -23.57
C HIS A 102 8.45 -3.24 -23.62
N SER A 103 7.33 -3.12 -22.90
CA SER A 103 6.27 -4.14 -22.89
C SER A 103 5.64 -4.38 -24.28
N SER A 104 5.77 -3.42 -25.20
CA SER A 104 5.32 -3.52 -26.59
C SER A 104 6.06 -4.58 -27.41
N ASN A 105 7.20 -5.10 -26.93
CA ASN A 105 7.92 -6.20 -27.55
C ASN A 105 7.15 -7.54 -27.46
N CYS A 106 6.18 -7.64 -26.56
CA CYS A 106 5.31 -8.81 -26.45
C CYS A 106 4.14 -8.69 -27.42
N ASP A 107 4.00 -9.65 -28.33
CA ASP A 107 2.91 -9.68 -29.31
C ASP A 107 1.56 -10.08 -28.71
N ASP A 108 1.54 -10.75 -27.55
CA ASP A 108 0.30 -11.08 -26.83
C ASP A 108 -0.32 -9.81 -26.22
N GLU A 109 -1.26 -9.22 -26.94
CA GLU A 109 -1.95 -7.99 -26.53
C GLU A 109 -2.70 -8.13 -25.20
N THR A 110 -3.26 -9.31 -24.93
CA THR A 110 -3.98 -9.58 -23.69
C THR A 110 -3.02 -9.58 -22.49
N ALA A 111 -1.90 -10.29 -22.61
CA ALA A 111 -0.87 -10.29 -21.59
C ALA A 111 -0.27 -8.89 -21.42
N ARG A 112 0.05 -8.21 -22.51
CA ARG A 112 0.57 -6.85 -22.51
C ARG A 112 -0.35 -5.88 -21.79
N SER A 113 -1.64 -5.89 -22.12
CA SER A 113 -2.64 -5.05 -21.44
C SER A 113 -2.70 -5.34 -19.95
N GLN A 114 -2.79 -6.61 -19.56
CA GLN A 114 -2.85 -7.01 -18.14
C GLN A 114 -1.61 -6.54 -17.36
N TYR A 115 -0.40 -6.79 -17.87
CA TYR A 115 0.82 -6.44 -17.15
C TYR A 115 1.17 -4.94 -17.21
N ASN A 116 0.72 -4.23 -18.24
CA ASN A 116 0.72 -2.77 -18.23
C ASN A 116 -0.19 -2.22 -17.13
N GLY A 117 -1.36 -2.82 -16.91
CA GLY A 117 -2.22 -2.50 -15.78
C GLY A 117 -1.54 -2.73 -14.42
N VAL A 118 -0.76 -3.81 -14.27
CA VAL A 118 0.06 -4.03 -13.07
C VAL A 118 1.09 -2.91 -12.90
N ALA A 119 1.80 -2.52 -13.96
CA ALA A 119 2.81 -1.47 -13.92
C ALA A 119 2.21 -0.10 -13.60
N GLN A 120 1.06 0.24 -14.19
CA GLN A 120 0.32 1.48 -13.92
C GLN A 120 -0.15 1.53 -12.47
N PHE A 121 -0.71 0.43 -11.93
CA PHE A 121 -1.06 0.34 -10.52
C PHE A 121 0.13 0.66 -9.62
N PHE A 122 1.28 0.05 -9.86
CA PHE A 122 2.46 0.27 -9.02
C PHE A 122 3.11 1.64 -9.25
N ARG A 123 2.98 2.24 -10.43
CA ARG A 123 3.39 3.64 -10.64
C ARG A 123 2.52 4.60 -9.85
N ALA A 124 1.22 4.42 -9.90
CA ALA A 124 0.27 5.19 -9.09
C ALA A 124 0.56 5.03 -7.58
N TYR A 125 0.75 3.80 -7.11
CA TYR A 125 1.10 3.51 -5.71
C TYR A 125 2.41 4.19 -5.30
N PHE A 126 3.47 4.07 -6.12
CA PHE A 126 4.76 4.72 -5.88
C PHE A 126 4.60 6.23 -5.71
N TYR A 127 3.90 6.89 -6.64
CA TYR A 127 3.70 8.32 -6.58
C TYR A 127 2.79 8.73 -5.41
N PHE A 128 1.77 7.97 -5.09
CA PHE A 128 0.92 8.25 -3.94
C PHE A 128 1.72 8.25 -2.63
N VAL A 129 2.60 7.28 -2.43
CA VAL A 129 3.52 7.26 -1.28
C VAL A 129 4.43 8.50 -1.28
N LYS A 130 4.96 8.90 -2.45
CA LYS A 130 5.81 10.10 -2.57
C LYS A 130 5.05 11.39 -2.25
N VAL A 131 3.86 11.58 -2.81
CA VAL A 131 3.04 12.78 -2.56
C VAL A 131 2.64 12.88 -1.09
N ARG A 132 2.26 11.78 -0.46
CA ARG A 132 1.94 11.77 0.98
C ARG A 132 3.12 12.23 1.84
N ARG A 133 4.33 11.91 1.44
CA ARG A 133 5.55 12.19 2.22
C ARG A 133 6.17 13.55 1.92
N TYR A 134 6.17 13.96 0.66
CA TYR A 134 6.94 15.12 0.19
C TYR A 134 6.10 16.25 -0.37
N GLY A 135 4.80 16.07 -0.57
CA GLY A 135 3.95 17.04 -1.28
C GLY A 135 4.23 17.03 -2.77
N ASP A 136 4.67 18.17 -3.31
CA ASP A 136 5.07 18.30 -4.70
C ASP A 136 6.27 17.41 -5.03
N VAL A 137 6.19 16.69 -6.14
CA VAL A 137 7.27 15.80 -6.63
C VAL A 137 7.33 15.82 -8.15
N PRO A 138 8.51 15.60 -8.77
CA PRO A 138 8.61 15.57 -10.22
C PRO A 138 7.93 14.29 -10.77
N TRP A 139 7.08 14.46 -11.76
CA TRP A 139 6.45 13.36 -12.48
C TRP A 139 7.32 12.89 -13.65
N TYR A 140 7.66 11.62 -13.67
CA TYR A 140 8.37 10.97 -14.76
C TYR A 140 7.60 9.76 -15.26
N ASN A 141 7.28 9.75 -16.55
CA ASN A 141 6.60 8.65 -17.23
C ASN A 141 7.50 7.95 -18.27
N GLN A 142 8.80 8.22 -18.21
CA GLN A 142 9.82 7.65 -19.08
C GLN A 142 11.05 7.24 -18.29
N VAL A 143 11.92 6.46 -18.90
CA VAL A 143 13.24 6.12 -18.35
C VAL A 143 14.18 7.29 -18.61
N LEU A 144 14.80 7.79 -17.54
CA LEU A 144 15.82 8.85 -17.66
C LEU A 144 17.22 8.26 -17.67
N GLY A 145 18.04 8.72 -18.60
CA GLY A 145 19.50 8.47 -18.68
C GLY A 145 20.31 9.61 -18.05
N SER A 146 21.63 9.46 -18.07
CA SER A 146 22.56 10.48 -17.62
C SER A 146 22.57 11.74 -18.51
N GLU A 147 22.10 11.61 -19.75
CA GLU A 147 22.01 12.70 -20.75
C GLU A 147 20.79 13.57 -20.54
N ASP A 148 19.77 13.11 -19.83
CA ASP A 148 18.52 13.83 -19.59
C ASP A 148 18.67 14.89 -18.49
N GLN A 149 19.74 15.69 -18.54
CA GLN A 149 20.10 16.65 -17.50
C GLN A 149 18.99 17.67 -17.18
N GLU A 150 18.28 18.13 -18.20
CA GLU A 150 17.17 19.08 -18.03
C GLU A 150 16.01 18.45 -17.25
N LEU A 151 15.64 17.21 -17.58
CA LEU A 151 14.58 16.47 -16.86
C LEU A 151 15.02 16.07 -15.46
N LEU A 152 16.29 15.71 -15.27
CA LEU A 152 16.83 15.34 -13.96
C LEU A 152 16.86 16.56 -13.02
N ALA A 153 17.03 17.76 -13.56
CA ALA A 153 17.08 19.03 -12.81
C ALA A 153 15.75 19.78 -12.77
N LYS A 154 14.67 19.25 -13.37
CA LYS A 154 13.39 19.95 -13.41
C LYS A 154 12.82 20.20 -12.01
N ALA A 155 12.08 21.29 -11.88
CA ALA A 155 11.32 21.59 -10.68
C ALA A 155 10.28 20.48 -10.36
N ARG A 156 9.84 20.44 -9.11
CA ARG A 156 8.74 19.55 -8.71
C ARG A 156 7.45 19.99 -9.42
N ASP A 157 6.69 19.01 -9.89
CA ASP A 157 5.34 19.25 -10.38
C ASP A 157 4.41 19.44 -9.19
N SER A 158 3.33 20.20 -9.39
CA SER A 158 2.37 20.47 -8.33
C SER A 158 1.71 19.17 -7.86
N ARG A 159 1.40 19.12 -6.58
CA ARG A 159 0.65 18.01 -5.95
C ARG A 159 -0.61 17.66 -6.73
N GLU A 160 -1.37 18.67 -7.17
CA GLU A 160 -2.60 18.45 -7.95
C GLU A 160 -2.33 17.73 -9.25
N PHE A 161 -1.36 18.20 -10.04
CA PHE A 161 -0.98 17.55 -11.28
C PHE A 161 -0.57 16.09 -11.07
N VAL A 162 0.24 15.82 -10.03
CA VAL A 162 0.70 14.46 -9.74
C VAL A 162 -0.45 13.58 -9.26
N MET A 163 -1.36 14.11 -8.43
CA MET A 163 -2.53 13.35 -7.98
C MET A 163 -3.49 13.00 -9.12
N ASP A 164 -3.69 13.90 -10.08
CA ASP A 164 -4.48 13.61 -11.28
C ASP A 164 -3.86 12.48 -12.11
N ARG A 165 -2.52 12.44 -12.21
CA ARG A 165 -1.80 11.34 -12.88
C ARG A 165 -1.89 10.02 -12.12
N ILE A 166 -1.82 10.07 -10.79
CA ILE A 166 -2.00 8.88 -9.93
C ILE A 166 -3.39 8.27 -10.15
N LEU A 167 -4.44 9.10 -10.11
CA LEU A 167 -5.81 8.62 -10.29
C LEU A 167 -6.04 8.09 -11.71
N LYS A 168 -5.43 8.72 -12.73
CA LYS A 168 -5.47 8.21 -14.11
C LYS A 168 -4.78 6.85 -14.25
N ASP A 169 -3.62 6.66 -13.64
CA ASP A 169 -2.93 5.37 -13.65
C ASP A 169 -3.74 4.27 -12.94
N PHE A 170 -4.43 4.58 -11.83
CA PHE A 170 -5.34 3.61 -11.20
C PHE A 170 -6.57 3.30 -12.05
N GLU A 171 -7.14 4.27 -12.75
CA GLU A 171 -8.25 4.08 -13.69
C GLU A 171 -7.83 3.16 -14.86
N ASP A 172 -6.68 3.45 -15.48
CA ASP A 172 -6.13 2.64 -16.57
C ASP A 172 -5.81 1.21 -16.10
N ALA A 173 -5.25 1.08 -14.90
CA ALA A 173 -5.03 -0.21 -14.27
C ALA A 173 -6.35 -0.97 -14.05
N ALA A 174 -7.39 -0.31 -13.53
CA ALA A 174 -8.70 -0.93 -13.32
C ALA A 174 -9.36 -1.41 -14.60
N THR A 175 -9.07 -0.74 -15.73
CA THR A 175 -9.57 -1.14 -17.05
C THR A 175 -8.84 -2.37 -17.60
N SER A 176 -7.53 -2.48 -17.34
CA SER A 176 -6.65 -3.49 -17.91
C SER A 176 -6.50 -4.74 -17.04
N LEU A 177 -6.71 -4.63 -15.73
CA LEU A 177 -6.53 -5.72 -14.78
C LEU A 177 -7.73 -6.68 -14.74
N PRO A 178 -7.49 -7.98 -14.48
CA PRO A 178 -8.57 -8.95 -14.34
C PRO A 178 -9.41 -8.67 -13.09
N THR A 179 -10.67 -9.12 -13.13
CA THR A 179 -11.60 -9.03 -11.98
C THR A 179 -11.36 -10.09 -10.92
N LYS A 180 -10.62 -11.16 -11.25
CA LYS A 180 -10.28 -12.24 -10.31
C LYS A 180 -8.78 -12.37 -10.19
N SER A 181 -8.29 -12.56 -8.98
CA SER A 181 -6.90 -12.94 -8.76
C SER A 181 -6.61 -14.31 -9.40
N THR A 182 -5.39 -14.50 -9.86
CA THR A 182 -4.92 -15.78 -10.41
C THR A 182 -4.61 -16.79 -9.32
N ASP A 183 -4.56 -16.37 -8.07
CA ASP A 183 -4.35 -17.23 -6.91
C ASP A 183 -5.52 -17.18 -5.93
N THR A 184 -5.61 -18.18 -5.06
CA THR A 184 -6.70 -18.35 -4.08
C THR A 184 -6.56 -17.47 -2.84
N ARG A 185 -5.51 -16.65 -2.73
CA ARG A 185 -5.18 -15.84 -1.54
C ARG A 185 -5.22 -14.35 -1.82
N ASN A 186 -5.65 -13.94 -3.03
CA ASN A 186 -5.70 -12.55 -3.46
C ASN A 186 -4.35 -11.82 -3.31
N THR A 187 -3.26 -12.45 -3.77
CA THR A 187 -1.92 -11.86 -3.69
C THR A 187 -1.54 -11.06 -4.94
N ARG A 188 -2.41 -11.04 -5.96
CA ARG A 188 -2.20 -10.32 -7.21
C ARG A 188 -3.14 -9.14 -7.32
N VAL A 189 -2.64 -8.03 -7.85
CA VAL A 189 -3.48 -6.86 -8.10
C VAL A 189 -4.56 -7.19 -9.14
N THR A 190 -5.76 -6.70 -8.89
CA THR A 190 -6.94 -6.88 -9.71
C THR A 190 -7.61 -5.53 -9.96
N LYS A 191 -8.61 -5.49 -10.86
CA LYS A 191 -9.50 -4.32 -11.03
C LYS A 191 -9.94 -3.77 -9.67
N TRP A 192 -10.31 -4.66 -8.76
CA TRP A 192 -10.84 -4.26 -7.45
C TRP A 192 -9.80 -3.64 -6.55
N ALA A 193 -8.56 -4.14 -6.59
CA ALA A 193 -7.45 -3.51 -5.88
C ALA A 193 -7.18 -2.10 -6.43
N ALA A 194 -7.19 -1.93 -7.76
CA ALA A 194 -6.98 -0.62 -8.38
C ALA A 194 -8.07 0.39 -7.99
N LEU A 195 -9.35 0.01 -8.02
CA LEU A 195 -10.46 0.87 -7.60
C LEU A 195 -10.38 1.21 -6.10
N ALA A 196 -10.01 0.23 -5.26
CA ALA A 196 -9.86 0.43 -3.84
C ALA A 196 -8.76 1.47 -3.52
N PHE A 197 -7.60 1.35 -4.16
CA PHE A 197 -6.51 2.31 -3.99
C PHE A 197 -6.83 3.67 -4.61
N ALA A 198 -7.56 3.71 -5.73
CA ALA A 198 -8.06 4.97 -6.31
C ALA A 198 -8.97 5.71 -5.33
N SER A 199 -9.92 4.99 -4.73
CA SER A 199 -10.82 5.57 -3.69
C SER A 199 -10.03 6.11 -2.51
N ARG A 200 -9.06 5.35 -1.98
CA ARG A 200 -8.20 5.78 -0.88
C ARG A 200 -7.38 7.02 -1.23
N ALA A 201 -6.73 7.01 -2.39
CA ALA A 201 -5.90 8.13 -2.83
C ALA A 201 -6.73 9.40 -3.06
N ALA A 202 -7.89 9.26 -3.68
CA ALA A 202 -8.81 10.37 -3.91
C ALA A 202 -9.41 10.92 -2.60
N LEU A 203 -9.80 10.06 -1.65
CA LEU A 203 -10.27 10.49 -0.34
C LEU A 203 -9.18 11.24 0.44
N TYR A 204 -7.96 10.73 0.41
CA TYR A 204 -6.83 11.39 1.05
C TYR A 204 -6.59 12.78 0.48
N GLU A 205 -6.57 12.92 -0.84
CA GLU A 205 -6.36 14.22 -1.48
C GLU A 205 -7.53 15.17 -1.25
N GLY A 206 -8.77 14.70 -1.38
CA GLY A 206 -9.96 15.51 -1.14
C GLY A 206 -10.04 16.04 0.29
N THR A 207 -9.76 15.18 1.29
CA THR A 207 -9.73 15.61 2.69
C THR A 207 -8.55 16.52 2.97
N TYR A 208 -7.35 16.23 2.44
CA TYR A 208 -6.21 17.10 2.56
C TYR A 208 -6.52 18.51 2.04
N ARG A 209 -7.03 18.63 0.81
CA ARG A 209 -7.41 19.90 0.21
C ARG A 209 -8.46 20.65 1.01
N LYS A 210 -9.51 19.95 1.40
CA LYS A 210 -10.59 20.53 2.18
C LYS A 210 -10.11 21.16 3.50
N TYR A 211 -9.30 20.41 4.26
CA TYR A 211 -8.83 20.87 5.56
C TYR A 211 -7.68 21.88 5.49
N HIS A 212 -7.01 22.01 4.34
CA HIS A 212 -5.99 23.03 4.11
C HIS A 212 -6.52 24.24 3.30
N GLY A 213 -7.83 24.30 3.04
CA GLY A 213 -8.41 25.42 2.28
C GLY A 213 -7.95 25.52 0.83
N LEU A 214 -7.62 24.38 0.20
CA LEU A 214 -7.23 24.31 -1.19
C LEU A 214 -8.44 24.04 -2.09
N ASP A 215 -8.41 24.55 -3.31
CA ASP A 215 -9.46 24.38 -4.31
C ASP A 215 -9.60 22.93 -4.80
N ASN A 216 -10.70 22.63 -5.49
CA ASN A 216 -10.98 21.36 -6.17
C ASN A 216 -11.07 20.11 -5.25
N TYR A 217 -11.34 20.27 -3.96
CA TYR A 217 -11.47 19.14 -3.05
C TYR A 217 -12.68 18.25 -3.37
N GLU A 218 -13.80 18.84 -3.85
CA GLU A 218 -15.02 18.13 -4.21
C GLU A 218 -14.75 17.09 -5.31
N LYS A 219 -14.01 17.48 -6.36
CA LYS A 219 -13.59 16.57 -7.46
C LYS A 219 -13.01 15.27 -6.91
N TYR A 220 -12.09 15.36 -5.97
CA TYR A 220 -11.43 14.19 -5.40
C TYR A 220 -12.37 13.38 -4.49
N LEU A 221 -13.23 14.02 -3.73
CA LEU A 221 -14.23 13.34 -2.90
C LEU A 221 -15.27 12.61 -3.76
N GLU A 222 -15.66 13.18 -4.90
CA GLU A 222 -16.56 12.53 -5.87
C GLU A 222 -15.91 11.30 -6.52
N ILE A 223 -14.63 11.38 -6.90
CA ILE A 223 -13.87 10.24 -7.41
C ILE A 223 -13.79 9.14 -6.33
N ALA A 224 -13.48 9.52 -5.09
CA ALA A 224 -13.41 8.57 -3.98
C ALA A 224 -14.76 7.85 -3.76
N ALA A 225 -15.86 8.59 -3.79
CA ALA A 225 -17.19 8.03 -3.61
C ALA A 225 -17.61 7.13 -4.79
N SER A 226 -17.38 7.57 -6.03
CA SER A 226 -17.78 6.81 -7.22
C SER A 226 -17.00 5.51 -7.37
N THR A 227 -15.69 5.53 -7.15
CA THR A 227 -14.85 4.33 -7.22
C THR A 227 -15.14 3.34 -6.10
N ALA A 228 -15.40 3.83 -4.87
CA ALA A 228 -15.84 2.98 -3.77
C ALA A 228 -17.23 2.38 -4.03
N LYS A 229 -18.16 3.17 -4.58
CA LYS A 229 -19.48 2.67 -4.95
C LYS A 229 -19.40 1.58 -6.00
N GLN A 230 -18.61 1.77 -7.05
CA GLN A 230 -18.40 0.77 -8.08
C GLN A 230 -17.83 -0.53 -7.48
N PHE A 231 -16.85 -0.42 -6.59
CA PHE A 231 -16.33 -1.58 -5.89
C PHE A 231 -17.42 -2.31 -5.09
N ILE A 232 -18.20 -1.59 -4.31
CA ILE A 232 -19.23 -2.18 -3.43
C ILE A 232 -20.31 -2.90 -4.27
N ASP A 233 -20.73 -2.28 -5.36
CA ASP A 233 -21.82 -2.80 -6.20
C ASP A 233 -21.39 -3.98 -7.10
N GLU A 234 -20.16 -4.00 -7.58
CA GLU A 234 -19.76 -4.90 -8.67
C GLU A 234 -18.76 -5.98 -8.24
N SER A 235 -18.00 -5.81 -7.14
CA SER A 235 -16.86 -6.68 -6.85
C SER A 235 -17.22 -8.05 -6.31
N GLY A 236 -18.36 -8.17 -5.62
CA GLY A 236 -18.77 -9.37 -4.90
C GLY A 236 -18.06 -9.58 -3.55
N PHE A 237 -17.13 -8.70 -3.17
CA PHE A 237 -16.56 -8.73 -1.81
C PHE A 237 -17.61 -8.34 -0.77
N SER A 238 -17.49 -8.92 0.41
CA SER A 238 -18.40 -8.63 1.54
C SER A 238 -17.67 -8.76 2.86
N LEU A 239 -18.29 -8.29 3.93
CA LEU A 239 -17.72 -8.40 5.27
C LEU A 239 -17.60 -9.88 5.69
N TYR A 240 -16.43 -10.25 6.22
CA TYR A 240 -16.22 -11.56 6.83
C TYR A 240 -16.95 -11.63 8.16
N LYS A 241 -17.82 -12.64 8.34
CA LYS A 241 -18.72 -12.76 9.49
C LYS A 241 -18.70 -14.16 10.13
N GLU A 242 -17.77 -15.03 9.73
CA GLU A 242 -17.70 -16.39 10.25
C GLU A 242 -17.05 -16.44 11.64
N GLY A 243 -17.52 -17.35 12.48
CA GLY A 243 -16.99 -17.54 13.83
C GLY A 243 -17.58 -16.61 14.87
N THR A 244 -17.03 -16.65 16.07
CA THR A 244 -17.47 -15.83 17.23
C THR A 244 -16.77 -14.48 17.31
N GLU A 245 -15.57 -14.37 16.74
CA GLU A 245 -14.75 -13.17 16.73
C GLU A 245 -14.26 -12.85 15.30
N PRO A 246 -15.18 -12.62 14.34
CA PRO A 246 -14.81 -12.54 12.92
C PRO A 246 -13.81 -11.43 12.62
N TYR A 247 -13.92 -10.29 13.29
CA TYR A 247 -12.99 -9.18 13.10
C TYR A 247 -11.57 -9.56 13.56
N ARG A 248 -11.43 -10.20 14.73
CA ARG A 248 -10.14 -10.68 15.22
C ARG A 248 -9.59 -11.79 14.31
N ASP A 249 -10.42 -12.71 13.90
CA ASP A 249 -10.04 -13.84 13.04
C ASP A 249 -9.49 -13.38 11.70
N MET A 250 -10.03 -12.31 11.14
CA MET A 250 -9.53 -11.71 9.90
C MET A 250 -8.06 -11.25 10.03
N PHE A 251 -7.67 -10.67 11.18
CA PHE A 251 -6.33 -10.15 11.41
C PHE A 251 -5.34 -11.15 12.04
N CYS A 252 -5.83 -12.29 12.51
CA CYS A 252 -5.02 -13.33 13.14
C CYS A 252 -4.94 -14.64 12.33
N ALA A 253 -5.54 -14.66 11.13
CA ALA A 253 -5.55 -15.85 10.28
C ALA A 253 -4.21 -16.07 9.58
N ASP A 254 -3.89 -17.34 9.34
CA ASP A 254 -2.71 -17.74 8.56
C ASP A 254 -2.89 -17.53 7.06
N ASN A 255 -4.13 -17.43 6.60
CA ASN A 255 -4.49 -17.15 5.22
C ASN A 255 -5.49 -16.00 5.14
N ALA A 256 -5.42 -15.24 4.05
CA ALA A 256 -6.36 -14.17 3.79
C ALA A 256 -7.81 -14.68 3.81
N LYS A 257 -8.69 -13.97 4.51
CA LYS A 257 -10.13 -14.16 4.41
C LYS A 257 -10.63 -13.49 3.13
N THR A 258 -10.51 -14.19 2.01
CA THR A 258 -10.72 -13.64 0.66
C THR A 258 -12.15 -13.16 0.40
N THR A 259 -13.10 -13.45 1.29
CA THR A 259 -14.43 -12.83 1.29
C THR A 259 -14.35 -11.31 1.46
N GLU A 260 -13.41 -10.81 2.27
CA GLU A 260 -13.25 -9.38 2.58
C GLU A 260 -11.89 -8.81 2.13
N VAL A 261 -10.83 -9.64 2.13
CA VAL A 261 -9.46 -9.20 1.80
C VAL A 261 -9.28 -9.09 0.30
N VAL A 262 -9.09 -7.87 -0.20
CA VAL A 262 -8.99 -7.58 -1.63
C VAL A 262 -7.59 -7.83 -2.18
N LEU A 263 -6.56 -7.46 -1.42
CA LEU A 263 -5.16 -7.68 -1.77
C LEU A 263 -4.37 -8.03 -0.51
N ALA A 264 -3.61 -9.12 -0.57
CA ALA A 264 -2.83 -9.62 0.56
C ALA A 264 -1.36 -9.83 0.18
N ARG A 265 -0.46 -9.58 1.14
CA ARG A 265 0.94 -9.98 1.06
C ARG A 265 1.15 -11.22 1.93
N VAL A 266 1.77 -12.26 1.37
CA VAL A 266 2.00 -13.52 2.06
C VAL A 266 3.40 -13.54 2.66
N TYR A 267 3.47 -13.97 3.91
CA TYR A 267 4.71 -14.26 4.61
C TYR A 267 4.74 -15.76 4.93
N ASN A 268 5.82 -16.41 4.54
CA ASN A 268 6.08 -17.82 4.82
C ASN A 268 7.59 -18.02 4.94
N PHE A 269 8.06 -18.19 6.17
CA PHE A 269 9.48 -18.34 6.42
C PHE A 269 10.04 -19.65 5.84
N GLU A 270 9.32 -20.75 6.00
CA GLU A 270 9.78 -22.08 5.54
C GLU A 270 9.88 -22.17 4.02
N GLY A 271 8.89 -21.61 3.30
CA GLY A 271 8.84 -21.68 1.83
C GLY A 271 9.50 -20.51 1.12
N LEU A 272 9.29 -19.28 1.61
CA LEU A 272 9.70 -18.05 0.94
C LEU A 272 10.85 -17.32 1.65
N GLN A 273 11.28 -17.77 2.81
CA GLN A 273 12.24 -17.08 3.69
C GLN A 273 11.79 -15.65 4.04
N LEU A 274 10.48 -15.41 3.99
CA LEU A 274 9.85 -14.13 4.33
C LEU A 274 9.17 -14.21 5.68
N SER A 275 9.58 -13.37 6.61
CA SER A 275 8.99 -13.25 7.94
C SER A 275 8.68 -11.79 8.26
N HIS A 276 7.84 -11.58 9.26
CA HIS A 276 7.61 -10.28 9.88
C HIS A 276 7.51 -10.43 11.39
N SER A 277 7.72 -9.35 12.12
CA SER A 277 7.75 -9.34 13.60
C SER A 277 6.53 -8.67 14.24
N VAL A 278 5.45 -8.45 13.50
CA VAL A 278 4.31 -7.64 14.00
C VAL A 278 3.73 -8.20 15.29
N GLN A 279 3.47 -9.52 15.36
CA GLN A 279 2.94 -10.12 16.58
C GLN A 279 3.91 -9.98 17.75
N PHE A 280 5.17 -10.34 17.54
CA PHE A 280 6.22 -10.18 18.55
C PHE A 280 6.35 -8.71 18.99
N SER A 281 6.35 -7.80 18.04
CA SER A 281 6.42 -6.36 18.33
C SER A 281 5.23 -5.90 19.16
N ILE A 282 4.00 -6.25 18.79
CA ILE A 282 2.81 -5.92 19.58
C ILE A 282 2.88 -6.56 20.97
N ALA A 283 3.37 -7.78 21.09
CA ALA A 283 3.51 -8.47 22.35
C ALA A 283 4.59 -7.85 23.27
N ASN A 284 5.62 -7.22 22.72
CA ASN A 284 6.80 -6.77 23.48
C ASN A 284 7.04 -5.26 23.44
N LEU A 285 6.43 -4.52 22.51
CA LEU A 285 6.60 -3.07 22.46
C LEU A 285 5.78 -2.36 23.54
N GLN A 286 6.34 -1.23 23.98
CA GLN A 286 5.79 -0.40 25.06
C GLN A 286 4.73 0.60 24.54
N MET A 287 4.03 0.26 23.47
CA MET A 287 3.01 1.10 22.85
C MET A 287 1.61 0.74 23.33
N GLY A 288 0.69 1.69 23.23
CA GLY A 288 -0.73 1.47 23.53
C GLY A 288 -1.62 2.42 22.75
N PHE A 289 -2.89 2.08 22.64
CA PHE A 289 -3.89 2.98 22.07
C PHE A 289 -4.13 4.17 23.01
N THR A 290 -4.40 5.33 22.43
CA THR A 290 -4.80 6.52 23.17
C THR A 290 -6.23 6.39 23.68
N ARG A 291 -6.57 7.15 24.73
CA ARG A 291 -7.95 7.25 25.20
C ARG A 291 -8.88 7.82 24.14
N ARG A 292 -8.36 8.73 23.31
CA ARG A 292 -9.09 9.29 22.18
C ARG A 292 -9.51 8.19 21.19
N PHE A 293 -8.60 7.28 20.83
CA PHE A 293 -8.91 6.13 20.00
C PHE A 293 -9.99 5.24 20.65
N MET A 294 -9.87 4.94 21.94
CA MET A 294 -10.87 4.15 22.68
C MET A 294 -12.25 4.78 22.68
N ASN A 295 -12.33 6.10 22.75
CA ASN A 295 -13.59 6.84 22.75
C ASN A 295 -14.34 6.79 21.41
N HIS A 296 -13.67 6.41 20.31
CA HIS A 296 -14.35 6.20 19.01
C HIS A 296 -15.21 4.95 18.95
N TYR A 297 -14.98 3.95 19.80
CA TYR A 297 -15.88 2.81 19.90
C TYR A 297 -17.18 3.23 20.55
N LEU A 298 -18.30 2.95 19.89
CA LEU A 298 -19.63 3.27 20.41
C LEU A 298 -20.04 2.27 21.50
N MET A 299 -21.10 2.57 22.18
CA MET A 299 -21.83 1.61 23.00
C MET A 299 -22.60 0.63 22.09
N THR A 300 -23.03 -0.50 22.62
CA THR A 300 -23.80 -1.50 21.87
C THR A 300 -25.13 -0.99 21.35
N ASP A 301 -25.68 0.05 21.97
CA ASP A 301 -26.91 0.74 21.55
C ASP A 301 -26.65 1.83 20.49
N GLY A 302 -25.40 2.04 20.08
CA GLY A 302 -24.99 3.03 19.11
C GLY A 302 -24.74 4.44 19.66
N THR A 303 -24.92 4.68 20.96
CA THR A 303 -24.60 5.95 21.61
C THR A 303 -23.09 6.12 21.78
N ARG A 304 -22.62 7.34 21.97
CA ARG A 304 -21.20 7.60 22.25
C ARG A 304 -20.89 7.24 23.68
N PHE A 305 -19.75 6.60 23.91
CA PHE A 305 -19.25 6.35 25.26
C PHE A 305 -19.05 7.64 26.07
N THR A 306 -18.60 8.70 25.40
CA THR A 306 -18.34 10.00 25.98
C THR A 306 -19.61 10.75 26.43
N ASP A 307 -20.79 10.30 26.01
CA ASP A 307 -22.06 10.85 26.48
C ASP A 307 -22.48 10.27 27.85
N LYS A 308 -21.77 9.24 28.31
CA LYS A 308 -22.03 8.61 29.61
C LYS A 308 -21.47 9.46 30.74
N GLN A 309 -22.29 9.78 31.71
CA GLN A 309 -21.84 10.56 32.89
C GLN A 309 -20.73 9.82 33.64
N GLY A 310 -19.63 10.50 33.94
CA GLY A 310 -18.50 9.95 34.66
C GLY A 310 -17.56 9.07 33.85
N TYR A 311 -17.69 9.05 32.53
CA TYR A 311 -16.82 8.23 31.66
C TYR A 311 -15.32 8.52 31.85
N GLU A 312 -14.96 9.75 32.20
CA GLU A 312 -13.57 10.17 32.34
C GLU A 312 -12.83 9.50 33.51
N THR A 313 -13.57 9.14 34.55
CA THR A 313 -13.05 8.55 35.79
C THR A 313 -13.43 7.09 35.98
N MET A 314 -14.02 6.48 34.97
CA MET A 314 -14.46 5.11 35.02
C MET A 314 -13.28 4.15 35.09
N PHE A 315 -13.40 3.07 35.90
CA PHE A 315 -12.42 2.00 35.90
C PHE A 315 -12.44 1.24 34.58
N TYR A 316 -11.27 0.78 34.17
CA TYR A 316 -11.11 0.09 32.89
C TYR A 316 -12.07 -1.10 32.69
N THR A 317 -12.29 -1.87 33.75
CA THR A 317 -13.23 -3.00 33.74
C THR A 317 -14.66 -2.60 33.43
N ASP A 318 -15.04 -1.36 33.72
CA ASP A 318 -16.37 -0.83 33.43
C ASP A 318 -16.41 -0.02 32.12
N GLU A 319 -15.27 0.60 31.78
CA GLU A 319 -15.08 1.35 30.55
C GLU A 319 -15.28 0.47 29.31
N VAL A 320 -14.91 -0.79 29.35
CA VAL A 320 -14.98 -1.73 28.21
C VAL A 320 -16.28 -2.52 28.11
N LYS A 321 -17.20 -2.36 29.08
CA LYS A 321 -18.50 -3.04 29.07
C LYS A 321 -19.47 -2.39 28.10
N ASP A 322 -20.29 -3.20 27.49
CA ASP A 322 -21.38 -2.78 26.59
C ASP A 322 -20.91 -1.87 25.42
N ARG A 323 -19.69 -2.08 25.00
CA ARG A 323 -19.07 -1.37 23.86
C ARG A 323 -19.20 -2.18 22.58
N ASP A 324 -18.99 -1.53 21.45
CA ASP A 324 -18.86 -2.19 20.15
C ASP A 324 -18.01 -3.47 20.27
N PRO A 325 -18.50 -4.62 19.84
CA PRO A 325 -17.76 -5.90 19.97
C PRO A 325 -16.36 -5.91 19.39
N ARG A 326 -16.08 -5.03 18.42
CA ARG A 326 -14.74 -4.89 17.82
C ARG A 326 -13.72 -4.34 18.81
N LEU A 327 -14.14 -3.60 19.85
CA LEU A 327 -13.24 -3.12 20.90
C LEU A 327 -12.53 -4.30 21.57
N GLN A 328 -13.29 -5.30 22.01
CA GLN A 328 -12.73 -6.50 22.66
C GLN A 328 -11.89 -7.37 21.72
N GLN A 329 -12.08 -7.22 20.43
CA GLN A 329 -11.31 -7.90 19.38
C GLN A 329 -10.06 -7.11 18.94
N THR A 330 -9.87 -5.90 19.46
CA THR A 330 -8.74 -5.00 19.11
C THR A 330 -7.87 -4.67 20.32
N VAL A 331 -8.47 -4.59 21.49
CA VAL A 331 -7.83 -4.13 22.73
C VAL A 331 -7.88 -5.22 23.78
N LEU A 332 -6.82 -5.37 24.57
CA LEU A 332 -6.76 -6.29 25.69
C LEU A 332 -7.83 -5.91 26.73
N CYS A 333 -8.88 -6.70 26.80
CA CYS A 333 -9.96 -6.55 27.77
C CYS A 333 -9.90 -7.61 28.87
N PRO A 334 -10.60 -7.43 30.01
CA PRO A 334 -10.73 -8.48 31.01
C PRO A 334 -11.20 -9.80 30.40
N ASN A 335 -10.65 -10.92 30.88
CA ASN A 335 -10.92 -12.28 30.39
C ASN A 335 -10.41 -12.56 28.95
N TYR A 336 -9.50 -11.75 28.44
CA TYR A 336 -8.87 -12.06 27.17
C TYR A 336 -8.10 -13.39 27.25
N ILE A 337 -8.32 -14.25 26.25
CA ILE A 337 -7.59 -15.50 26.07
C ILE A 337 -6.87 -15.43 24.74
N GLN A 338 -5.56 -15.62 24.76
CA GLN A 338 -4.78 -15.68 23.53
C GLN A 338 -5.25 -16.85 22.65
N LYS A 339 -5.35 -16.65 21.34
CA LYS A 339 -5.85 -17.66 20.41
C LYS A 339 -5.02 -18.95 20.49
N GLY A 340 -5.69 -20.09 20.56
CA GLY A 340 -5.05 -21.41 20.71
C GLY A 340 -4.70 -21.81 22.15
N GLU A 341 -4.91 -20.94 23.13
CA GLU A 341 -4.69 -21.22 24.56
C GLU A 341 -6.00 -21.50 25.27
N THR A 342 -6.01 -22.49 26.17
CA THR A 342 -7.19 -22.86 26.91
C THR A 342 -7.26 -22.23 28.33
N THR A 343 -6.13 -21.75 28.86
CA THR A 343 -6.03 -21.34 30.26
C THR A 343 -5.19 -20.08 30.54
N VAL A 344 -4.55 -19.52 29.52
CA VAL A 344 -3.64 -18.37 29.76
C VAL A 344 -4.34 -17.07 29.35
N THR A 345 -4.65 -16.28 30.36
CA THR A 345 -4.99 -14.88 30.14
C THR A 345 -3.74 -14.13 29.70
N ALA A 346 -3.89 -13.17 28.82
CA ALA A 346 -2.77 -12.36 28.34
C ALA A 346 -2.23 -11.36 29.39
N ASN A 347 -2.10 -11.81 30.65
CA ASN A 347 -1.55 -11.00 31.73
C ASN A 347 -0.08 -10.59 31.49
N ASP A 348 0.61 -11.31 30.59
CA ASP A 348 2.00 -11.02 30.21
C ASP A 348 2.14 -9.91 29.17
N LEU A 349 1.04 -9.42 28.63
CA LEU A 349 1.05 -8.30 27.73
C LEU A 349 1.11 -7.00 28.53
N THR A 350 2.28 -6.57 28.93
CA THR A 350 2.48 -5.30 29.65
C THR A 350 2.53 -4.13 28.65
N ALA A 351 1.52 -3.26 28.68
CA ALA A 351 1.61 -1.97 28.02
C ALA A 351 2.25 -0.95 28.99
N TYR A 352 3.23 -0.21 28.51
CA TYR A 352 3.80 0.90 29.29
C TYR A 352 3.04 2.21 29.04
N CYS A 353 2.33 2.30 27.92
CA CYS A 353 1.55 3.45 27.52
C CYS A 353 0.15 3.02 27.06
N GLY A 354 -0.89 3.72 27.50
CA GLY A 354 -2.25 3.57 26.98
C GLY A 354 -2.87 2.18 27.10
N TYR A 355 -3.77 1.88 26.17
CA TYR A 355 -4.53 0.63 26.13
C TYR A 355 -3.85 -0.37 25.21
N ARG A 356 -3.68 -1.59 25.69
CA ARG A 356 -2.90 -2.61 25.02
C ARG A 356 -3.58 -3.11 23.74
N PRO A 357 -2.93 -3.04 22.55
CA PRO A 357 -3.44 -3.67 21.35
C PRO A 357 -3.28 -5.20 21.39
N ILE A 358 -4.29 -5.92 20.89
CA ILE A 358 -4.25 -7.36 20.62
C ILE A 358 -4.54 -7.69 19.14
N LYS A 359 -4.81 -6.67 18.33
CA LYS A 359 -4.95 -6.84 16.89
C LYS A 359 -3.66 -7.41 16.32
N PHE A 360 -3.75 -8.41 15.47
CA PHE A 360 -2.64 -9.21 14.94
C PHE A 360 -1.96 -10.18 15.94
N VAL A 361 -2.42 -10.28 17.19
CA VAL A 361 -1.92 -11.28 18.12
C VAL A 361 -2.69 -12.59 17.89
N GLY A 362 -2.02 -13.56 17.26
CA GLY A 362 -2.55 -14.89 16.96
C GLY A 362 -2.22 -15.89 18.05
N THR A 363 -1.76 -17.10 17.64
CA THR A 363 -1.36 -18.18 18.57
C THR A 363 0.03 -17.95 19.15
N LYS A 364 0.35 -18.63 20.27
CA LYS A 364 1.69 -18.59 20.86
C LYS A 364 2.79 -19.17 19.98
N GLU A 365 2.45 -20.07 19.08
CA GLU A 365 3.41 -20.63 18.11
C GLU A 365 4.08 -19.52 17.27
N HIS A 366 3.42 -18.40 17.13
CA HIS A 366 3.89 -17.26 16.35
C HIS A 366 4.59 -16.17 17.19
N ASP A 367 4.79 -16.38 18.49
CA ASP A 367 5.38 -15.35 19.37
C ASP A 367 6.89 -15.13 19.18
N GLY A 368 7.58 -16.05 18.50
CA GLY A 368 9.00 -15.90 18.17
C GLY A 368 9.24 -15.06 16.90
N ALA A 369 10.14 -14.09 16.94
CA ALA A 369 10.49 -13.26 15.79
C ALA A 369 10.91 -14.07 14.54
N ALA A 370 11.54 -15.24 14.76
CA ALA A 370 11.94 -16.16 13.69
C ALA A 370 10.82 -17.13 13.25
N LYS A 371 9.72 -17.20 14.00
CA LYS A 371 8.61 -18.14 13.78
C LYS A 371 7.30 -17.46 13.40
N SER A 372 7.28 -16.15 13.24
CA SER A 372 6.09 -15.43 12.79
C SER A 372 5.85 -15.74 11.30
N THR A 373 5.52 -17.01 11.07
CA THR A 373 5.19 -17.56 9.75
C THR A 373 3.73 -17.35 9.41
N SER A 374 2.98 -16.61 10.23
CA SER A 374 1.60 -16.36 9.92
C SER A 374 1.53 -15.59 8.60
N SER A 375 1.21 -16.34 7.62
CA SER A 375 0.93 -15.98 6.28
C SER A 375 -0.18 -14.94 6.26
N THR A 376 -0.04 -13.86 5.61
CA THR A 376 -1.14 -12.97 5.26
C THR A 376 -1.54 -11.98 6.35
N ARG A 377 -0.70 -11.01 6.65
CA ARG A 377 -1.09 -10.00 7.63
C ARG A 377 -1.18 -8.59 7.10
N ILE A 378 -1.07 -8.40 5.82
CA ILE A 378 -1.37 -7.10 5.25
C ILE A 378 -2.58 -7.24 4.36
N CYS A 379 -3.70 -6.92 4.94
CA CYS A 379 -4.84 -6.47 4.22
C CYS A 379 -4.55 -5.03 3.80
N LEU A 380 -4.07 -4.83 2.59
CA LEU A 380 -3.80 -3.51 2.05
C LEU A 380 -5.10 -2.77 1.77
N GLU A 381 -6.16 -3.51 1.46
CA GLU A 381 -7.52 -3.01 1.28
C GLU A 381 -8.54 -4.08 1.63
N ASN A 382 -9.61 -3.70 2.28
CA ASN A 382 -10.75 -4.57 2.56
C ASN A 382 -12.09 -3.88 2.30
N ALA A 383 -13.14 -4.67 2.14
CA ALA A 383 -14.47 -4.17 1.80
C ALA A 383 -15.07 -3.24 2.87
N ASN A 384 -14.73 -3.44 4.13
CA ASN A 384 -15.19 -2.58 5.22
C ASN A 384 -14.58 -1.19 5.13
N GLU A 385 -13.29 -1.08 4.84
CA GLU A 385 -12.59 0.18 4.65
C GLU A 385 -13.17 0.97 3.47
N LEU A 386 -13.43 0.29 2.35
CA LEU A 386 -14.05 0.92 1.19
C LEU A 386 -15.48 1.39 1.45
N SER A 387 -16.26 0.64 2.21
CA SER A 387 -17.57 1.08 2.65
C SER A 387 -17.50 2.31 3.55
N ALA A 388 -16.48 2.41 4.40
CA ALA A 388 -16.23 3.60 5.21
C ALA A 388 -15.76 4.78 4.33
N ASN A 389 -14.90 4.54 3.34
CA ASN A 389 -14.46 5.56 2.39
C ASN A 389 -15.65 6.14 1.60
N PHE A 390 -16.55 5.29 1.11
CA PHE A 390 -17.77 5.75 0.43
C PHE A 390 -18.62 6.66 1.31
N ARG A 391 -18.94 6.23 2.54
CA ARG A 391 -19.74 7.06 3.48
C ARG A 391 -19.02 8.36 3.83
N ASN A 392 -17.73 8.30 4.15
CA ASN A 392 -16.96 9.48 4.50
C ASN A 392 -16.85 10.47 3.34
N SER A 393 -16.59 10.01 2.11
CA SER A 393 -16.50 10.87 0.94
C SER A 393 -17.81 11.59 0.66
N SER A 394 -18.94 10.86 0.69
CA SER A 394 -20.26 11.43 0.45
C SER A 394 -20.69 12.46 1.50
N SER A 395 -20.37 12.21 2.79
CA SER A 395 -20.67 13.14 3.87
C SER A 395 -19.74 14.37 3.86
N LEU A 396 -18.45 14.18 3.57
CA LEU A 396 -17.48 15.28 3.55
C LEU A 396 -17.71 16.25 2.40
N ALA A 397 -18.19 15.79 1.25
CA ALA A 397 -18.56 16.68 0.14
C ALA A 397 -19.67 17.67 0.53
N GLN A 398 -20.58 17.28 1.44
CA GLN A 398 -21.71 18.09 1.87
C GLN A 398 -21.40 19.04 3.05
N ILE A 399 -20.27 18.87 3.76
CA ILE A 399 -19.93 19.73 4.90
C ILE A 399 -19.32 21.05 4.38
N PRO A 400 -19.92 22.22 4.65
CA PRO A 400 -19.33 23.51 4.30
C PRO A 400 -17.97 23.71 4.96
N LEU A 401 -17.06 24.38 4.26
CA LEU A 401 -15.78 24.79 4.87
C LEU A 401 -16.05 25.73 6.06
N PRO A 402 -15.30 25.60 7.16
CA PRO A 402 -15.34 26.59 8.23
C PRO A 402 -14.95 27.97 7.64
N ARG A 403 -15.72 29.00 7.96
CA ARG A 403 -15.37 30.35 7.54
C ARG A 403 -14.01 30.71 8.16
N PRO A 404 -13.11 31.38 7.42
CA PRO A 404 -11.90 31.89 8.02
C PRO A 404 -12.28 32.84 9.17
N PRO A 405 -11.51 32.89 10.26
CA PRO A 405 -11.74 33.85 11.33
C PRO A 405 -11.75 35.25 10.70
N SER A 406 -12.77 36.02 10.98
CA SER A 406 -12.85 37.42 10.58
C SER A 406 -11.62 38.15 11.10
N ALA A 407 -10.88 38.78 10.20
CA ALA A 407 -9.71 39.59 10.49
C ALA A 407 -10.04 40.79 11.41
#